data_fa0dbfb1bbf04b0cc57afe14fd9de8cc
#
_entry.id   fa0dbfb1bbf04b0cc57afe14fd9de8cc
#
_cell.length_a   1.000
_cell.length_b   1.000
_cell.length_c   1.000
_cell.angle_alpha   90.00
_cell.angle_beta   90.00
_cell.angle_gamma   90.00
#
_symmetry.space_group_name_H-M   'P 1'
#
loop_
_entity.id
_entity.type
_entity.pdbx_description
1 polymer ?
#
loop_
_entity_poly.entity_id
_entity_poly.type
_entity_poly.pdbx_seq_one_letter_code
_entity_poly.pdbx_strand_id
1 'polypeptide(L)'
;MGLLVLILGLILFLGVHTLTTQRKLRAQLIAVTGEGGYKIGYTLASFAGLALIIWGFALYRATGWINVWNPPTALKHITVALMLPAVILVIASYIRGRIYTTLKHPMLTGIKLWAAAHLLANGDLGSIVLFGSFLAWAVFDRISLKSRTEIGRAHV
;
A
#
# COMPACT_ATOMS: atom_id res chain seq x y z
N MET A 1 -6.59 1.10 21.98
CA MET A 1 -7.45 0.15 21.23
C MET A 1 -7.40 0.40 19.73
N GLY A 2 -7.75 1.59 19.26
CA GLY A 2 -7.78 1.90 17.82
C GLY A 2 -6.45 1.69 17.08
N LEU A 3 -5.34 2.07 17.68
CA LEU A 3 -4.01 1.86 17.09
C LEU A 3 -3.69 0.37 16.90
N LEU A 4 -4.07 -0.48 17.86
CA LEU A 4 -3.90 -1.93 17.76
C LEU A 4 -4.74 -2.51 16.61
N VAL A 5 -5.99 -2.12 16.49
CA VAL A 5 -6.89 -2.56 15.41
C VAL A 5 -6.34 -2.10 14.05
N LEU A 6 -5.83 -0.86 13.96
CA LEU A 6 -5.17 -0.35 12.77
C LEU A 6 -3.96 -1.19 12.36
N ILE A 7 -3.09 -1.52 13.31
CA ILE A 7 -1.90 -2.34 13.07
C ILE A 7 -2.28 -3.75 12.60
N LEU A 8 -3.27 -4.37 13.23
CA LEU A 8 -3.79 -5.68 12.81
C LEU A 8 -4.35 -5.64 11.39
N GLY A 9 -5.09 -4.59 11.06
CA GLY A 9 -5.59 -4.37 9.70
C GLY A 9 -4.47 -4.20 8.67
N LEU A 10 -3.43 -3.44 9.00
CA LEU A 10 -2.26 -3.26 8.15
C LEU A 10 -1.49 -4.58 7.94
N ILE A 11 -1.29 -5.36 8.99
CA ILE A 11 -0.63 -6.66 8.89
C ILE A 11 -1.42 -7.59 7.97
N LEU A 12 -2.73 -7.66 8.13
CA LEU A 12 -3.58 -8.49 7.28
C LEU A 12 -3.58 -8.01 5.83
N PHE A 13 -3.84 -6.72 5.59
CA PHE A 13 -3.93 -6.15 4.25
C PHE A 13 -2.61 -6.24 3.49
N LEU A 14 -1.52 -5.74 4.07
CA LEU A 14 -0.21 -5.73 3.44
C LEU A 14 0.41 -7.13 3.39
N GLY A 15 0.13 -7.98 4.37
CA GLY A 15 0.55 -9.38 4.38
C GLY A 15 -0.04 -10.16 3.21
N VAL A 16 -1.33 -10.02 2.96
CA VAL A 16 -2.01 -10.64 1.81
C VAL A 16 -1.45 -10.13 0.49
N HIS A 17 -1.21 -8.82 0.37
CA HIS A 17 -0.60 -8.24 -0.83
C HIS A 17 0.84 -8.68 -1.04
N THR A 18 1.60 -8.91 0.04
CA THR A 18 2.96 -9.48 -0.02
C THR A 18 2.95 -10.93 -0.53
N LEU A 19 1.87 -11.67 -0.29
CA LEU A 19 1.72 -13.05 -0.74
C LEU A 19 1.89 -13.17 -2.27
N THR A 20 1.46 -12.18 -3.04
CA THR A 20 1.63 -12.16 -4.50
C THR A 20 3.09 -12.09 -4.93
N THR A 21 3.98 -11.60 -4.07
CA THR A 21 5.43 -11.54 -4.30
C THR A 21 6.11 -12.88 -4.02
N GLN A 22 5.50 -13.75 -3.22
CA GLN A 22 6.00 -15.06 -2.81
C GLN A 22 5.50 -16.14 -3.75
N ARG A 23 6.14 -16.29 -4.91
CA ARG A 23 5.69 -17.20 -5.98
C ARG A 23 5.47 -18.63 -5.52
N LYS A 24 6.39 -19.18 -4.70
CA LYS A 24 6.29 -20.58 -4.22
C LYS A 24 5.06 -20.77 -3.33
N LEU A 25 4.88 -19.90 -2.35
CA LEU A 25 3.75 -19.95 -1.42
C LEU A 25 2.42 -19.76 -2.17
N ARG A 26 2.36 -18.78 -3.07
CA ARG A 26 1.20 -18.58 -3.94
C ARG A 26 0.85 -19.81 -4.73
N ALA A 27 1.84 -20.46 -5.36
CA ALA A 27 1.63 -21.67 -6.15
C ALA A 27 1.12 -22.84 -5.27
N GLN A 28 1.67 -23.01 -4.07
CA GLN A 28 1.20 -24.01 -3.10
C GLN A 28 -0.25 -23.80 -2.69
N LEU A 29 -0.62 -22.55 -2.41
CA LEU A 29 -2.01 -22.21 -2.05
C LEU A 29 -2.97 -22.48 -3.21
N ILE A 30 -2.59 -22.10 -4.43
CA ILE A 30 -3.39 -22.39 -5.63
C ILE A 30 -3.53 -23.90 -5.85
N ALA A 31 -2.48 -24.68 -5.61
CA ALA A 31 -2.53 -26.14 -5.73
C ALA A 31 -3.53 -26.79 -4.78
N VAL A 32 -3.71 -26.22 -3.56
CA VAL A 32 -4.64 -26.73 -2.54
C VAL A 32 -6.07 -26.24 -2.75
N THR A 33 -6.23 -24.95 -3.06
CA THR A 33 -7.55 -24.28 -3.08
C THR A 33 -8.12 -24.11 -4.49
N GLY A 34 -7.31 -24.33 -5.53
CA GLY A 34 -7.63 -23.91 -6.88
C GLY A 34 -7.45 -22.41 -7.09
N GLU A 35 -7.42 -21.98 -8.35
CA GLU A 35 -7.22 -20.56 -8.69
C GLU A 35 -8.40 -19.70 -8.23
N GLY A 36 -9.63 -20.19 -8.38
CA GLY A 36 -10.85 -19.51 -7.91
C GLY A 36 -10.88 -19.37 -6.40
N GLY A 37 -10.59 -20.44 -5.66
CA GLY A 37 -10.53 -20.43 -4.20
C GLY A 37 -9.46 -19.48 -3.67
N TYR A 38 -8.29 -19.47 -4.29
CA TYR A 38 -7.23 -18.51 -3.95
C TYR A 38 -7.67 -17.06 -4.15
N LYS A 39 -8.27 -16.73 -5.31
CA LYS A 39 -8.75 -15.38 -5.61
C LYS A 39 -9.82 -14.90 -4.63
N ILE A 40 -10.79 -15.77 -4.30
CA ILE A 40 -11.84 -15.45 -3.31
C ILE A 40 -11.22 -15.20 -1.93
N GLY A 41 -10.38 -16.10 -1.45
CA GLY A 41 -9.71 -15.95 -0.15
C GLY A 41 -8.84 -14.70 -0.08
N TYR A 42 -8.08 -14.41 -1.12
CA TYR A 42 -7.28 -13.19 -1.26
C TYR A 42 -8.15 -11.93 -1.19
N THR A 43 -9.25 -11.90 -1.94
CA THR A 43 -10.17 -10.76 -1.99
C THR A 43 -10.83 -10.53 -0.64
N LEU A 44 -11.36 -11.59 0.00
CA LEU A 44 -12.00 -11.49 1.31
C LEU A 44 -11.02 -11.02 2.39
N ALA A 45 -9.80 -11.56 2.42
CA ALA A 45 -8.77 -11.14 3.36
C ALA A 45 -8.34 -9.69 3.13
N SER A 46 -8.23 -9.24 1.88
CA SER A 46 -7.91 -7.85 1.53
C SER A 46 -9.00 -6.89 2.01
N PHE A 47 -10.27 -7.20 1.79
CA PHE A 47 -11.39 -6.38 2.27
C PHE A 47 -11.50 -6.38 3.80
N ALA A 48 -11.28 -7.53 4.46
CA ALA A 48 -11.25 -7.60 5.91
C ALA A 48 -10.12 -6.74 6.49
N GLY A 49 -8.93 -6.79 5.91
CA GLY A 49 -7.81 -5.94 6.29
C GLY A 49 -8.11 -4.46 6.11
N LEU A 50 -8.69 -4.07 4.98
CA LEU A 50 -9.10 -2.70 4.71
C LEU A 50 -10.18 -2.21 5.70
N ALA A 51 -11.17 -3.03 6.01
CA ALA A 51 -12.20 -2.70 7.00
C ALA A 51 -11.60 -2.48 8.38
N LEU A 52 -10.64 -3.31 8.81
CA LEU A 52 -9.91 -3.13 10.07
C LEU A 52 -9.06 -1.86 10.08
N ILE A 53 -8.42 -1.50 8.95
CA ILE A 53 -7.67 -0.25 8.82
C ILE A 53 -8.60 0.95 9.03
N ILE A 54 -9.73 0.97 8.34
CA ILE A 54 -10.70 2.08 8.42
C ILE A 54 -11.28 2.19 9.83
N TRP A 55 -11.72 1.09 10.39
CA TRP A 55 -12.28 1.05 11.75
C TRP A 55 -11.24 1.40 12.81
N GLY A 56 -10.06 0.82 12.74
CA GLY A 56 -8.97 1.09 13.67
C GLY A 56 -8.52 2.55 13.64
N PHE A 57 -8.42 3.14 12.44
CA PHE A 57 -8.09 4.55 12.30
C PHE A 57 -9.19 5.47 12.84
N ALA A 58 -10.46 5.14 12.61
CA ALA A 58 -11.59 5.90 13.17
C ALA A 58 -11.59 5.86 14.70
N LEU A 59 -11.39 4.68 15.30
CA LEU A 59 -11.27 4.53 16.76
C LEU A 59 -10.07 5.30 17.32
N TYR A 60 -8.92 5.20 16.65
CA TYR A 60 -7.71 5.92 17.04
C TYR A 60 -7.95 7.44 17.05
N ARG A 61 -8.60 7.97 16.02
CA ARG A 61 -8.94 9.41 15.96
C ARG A 61 -9.92 9.84 17.04
N ALA A 62 -10.85 8.98 17.40
CA ALA A 62 -11.89 9.28 18.40
C ALA A 62 -11.38 9.26 19.84
N THR A 63 -10.50 8.31 20.18
CA THR A 63 -10.17 8.00 21.58
C THR A 63 -8.69 7.83 21.88
N GLY A 64 -7.82 7.85 20.88
CA GLY A 64 -6.41 7.48 21.06
C GLY A 64 -5.42 8.38 20.32
N TRP A 65 -5.80 9.60 19.96
CA TRP A 65 -4.94 10.52 19.22
C TRP A 65 -3.62 10.80 19.92
N ILE A 66 -2.51 10.55 19.25
CA ILE A 66 -1.14 10.81 19.72
C ILE A 66 -0.45 11.71 18.72
N ASN A 67 -0.16 12.95 19.11
CA ASN A 67 0.59 13.88 18.27
C ASN A 67 2.09 13.63 18.41
N VAL A 68 2.81 13.51 17.30
CA VAL A 68 4.26 13.31 17.26
C VAL A 68 4.96 14.60 16.86
N TRP A 69 4.48 15.28 15.82
CA TRP A 69 5.00 16.57 15.39
C TRP A 69 3.92 17.40 14.69
N ASN A 70 4.18 18.67 14.52
CA ASN A 70 3.23 19.60 13.90
C ASN A 70 3.74 20.05 12.54
N PRO A 71 3.23 19.49 11.43
CA PRO A 71 3.64 19.89 10.09
C PRO A 71 3.34 21.37 9.84
N PRO A 72 4.30 22.15 9.29
CA PRO A 72 4.05 23.51 8.84
C PRO A 72 2.96 23.56 7.76
N THR A 73 2.22 24.66 7.68
CA THR A 73 1.16 24.84 6.66
C THR A 73 1.67 24.70 5.25
N ALA A 74 2.91 25.12 4.98
CA ALA A 74 3.53 24.96 3.66
C ALA A 74 3.59 23.50 3.19
N LEU A 75 3.86 22.53 4.10
CA LEU A 75 3.86 21.10 3.76
C LEU A 75 2.47 20.59 3.40
N LYS A 76 1.42 21.14 3.99
CA LYS A 76 0.04 20.80 3.64
C LYS A 76 -0.31 21.24 2.22
N HIS A 77 0.16 22.40 1.80
CA HIS A 77 -0.02 22.87 0.41
C HIS A 77 0.77 22.01 -0.58
N ILE A 78 2.00 21.62 -0.24
CA ILE A 78 2.80 20.69 -1.05
C ILE A 78 2.07 19.35 -1.17
N THR A 79 1.48 18.84 -0.10
CA THR A 79 0.70 17.60 -0.11
C THR A 79 -0.47 17.67 -1.07
N VAL A 80 -1.24 18.75 -1.05
CA VAL A 80 -2.36 18.96 -1.99
C VAL A 80 -1.87 18.93 -3.44
N ALA A 81 -0.75 19.60 -3.74
CA ALA A 81 -0.15 19.58 -5.06
C ALA A 81 0.33 18.20 -5.50
N LEU A 82 0.90 17.40 -4.58
CA LEU A 82 1.37 16.04 -4.86
C LEU A 82 0.25 15.03 -5.02
N MET A 83 -0.92 15.29 -4.45
CA MET A 83 -2.08 14.40 -4.58
C MET A 83 -2.60 14.31 -6.01
N LEU A 84 -2.52 15.39 -6.79
CA LEU A 84 -2.94 15.38 -8.19
C LEU A 84 -2.15 14.36 -9.02
N PRO A 85 -0.81 14.41 -9.11
CA PRO A 85 -0.06 13.38 -9.81
C PRO A 85 -0.20 11.99 -9.19
N ALA A 86 -0.36 11.86 -7.88
CA ALA A 86 -0.58 10.57 -7.23
C ALA A 86 -1.87 9.90 -7.74
N VAL A 87 -2.98 10.63 -7.77
CA VAL A 87 -4.27 10.14 -8.28
C VAL A 87 -4.19 9.81 -9.77
N ILE A 88 -3.57 10.67 -10.57
CA ILE A 88 -3.36 10.43 -12.01
C ILE A 88 -2.59 9.12 -12.23
N LEU A 89 -1.54 8.85 -11.47
CA LEU A 89 -0.74 7.63 -11.57
C LEU A 89 -1.53 6.38 -11.19
N VAL A 90 -2.37 6.46 -10.16
CA VAL A 90 -3.25 5.34 -9.78
C VAL A 90 -4.26 5.04 -10.89
N ILE A 91 -4.92 6.06 -11.42
CA ILE A 91 -5.88 5.90 -12.53
C ILE A 91 -5.16 5.37 -13.79
N ALA A 92 -3.99 5.91 -14.11
CA ALA A 92 -3.19 5.48 -15.26
C ALA A 92 -2.73 4.02 -15.18
N SER A 93 -2.75 3.41 -13.99
CA SER A 93 -2.43 1.98 -13.84
C SER A 93 -3.49 1.06 -14.44
N TYR A 94 -4.72 1.53 -14.56
CA TYR A 94 -5.83 0.80 -15.17
C TYR A 94 -6.02 1.12 -16.65
N ILE A 95 -5.33 2.16 -17.16
CA ILE A 95 -5.44 2.61 -18.55
C ILE A 95 -4.09 2.39 -19.23
N ARG A 96 -4.04 1.53 -20.24
CA ARG A 96 -2.82 1.23 -21.00
C ARG A 96 -2.49 2.38 -21.97
N GLY A 97 -1.94 3.48 -21.41
CA GLY A 97 -1.50 4.66 -22.16
C GLY A 97 0.00 4.92 -22.00
N ARG A 98 0.45 6.09 -22.47
CA ARG A 98 1.87 6.50 -22.43
C ARG A 98 2.47 6.48 -21.02
N ILE A 99 1.71 6.86 -19.99
CA ILE A 99 2.17 6.85 -18.59
C ILE A 99 2.47 5.40 -18.16
N TYR A 100 1.58 4.46 -18.48
CA TYR A 100 1.76 3.04 -18.16
C TYR A 100 3.03 2.48 -18.81
N THR A 101 3.25 2.76 -20.09
CA THR A 101 4.41 2.23 -20.84
C THR A 101 5.73 2.84 -20.37
N THR A 102 5.73 4.11 -20.00
CA THR A 102 6.94 4.82 -19.53
C THR A 102 7.34 4.42 -18.12
N LEU A 103 6.38 4.35 -17.19
CA LEU A 103 6.67 4.10 -15.78
C LEU A 103 6.68 2.61 -15.40
N LYS A 104 6.16 1.73 -16.25
CA LYS A 104 6.02 0.27 -16.05
C LYS A 104 5.17 -0.15 -14.84
N HIS A 105 5.22 0.61 -13.73
CA HIS A 105 4.49 0.34 -12.48
C HIS A 105 3.88 1.63 -11.91
N PRO A 106 2.95 2.28 -12.62
CA PRO A 106 2.38 3.57 -12.19
C PRO A 106 1.59 3.45 -10.88
N MET A 107 0.95 2.32 -10.59
CA MET A 107 0.25 2.07 -9.32
C MET A 107 1.19 2.22 -8.13
N LEU A 108 2.34 1.54 -8.15
CA LEU A 108 3.31 1.61 -7.04
C LEU A 108 3.90 3.01 -6.88
N THR A 109 4.15 3.70 -7.99
CA THR A 109 4.63 5.09 -7.96
C THR A 109 3.56 6.01 -7.37
N GLY A 110 2.30 5.83 -7.76
CA GLY A 110 1.17 6.58 -7.21
C GLY A 110 0.97 6.36 -5.71
N ILE A 111 1.04 5.11 -5.25
CA ILE A 111 0.92 4.76 -3.82
C ILE A 111 2.08 5.37 -3.01
N LYS A 112 3.32 5.29 -3.52
CA LYS A 112 4.46 5.92 -2.84
C LYS A 112 4.29 7.42 -2.71
N LEU A 113 3.85 8.08 -3.77
CA LEU A 113 3.63 9.52 -3.77
C LEU A 113 2.47 9.92 -2.85
N TRP A 114 1.37 9.18 -2.88
CA TRP A 114 0.24 9.35 -1.97
C TRP A 114 0.63 9.20 -0.51
N ALA A 115 1.33 8.13 -0.17
CA ALA A 115 1.78 7.88 1.21
C ALA A 115 2.78 8.93 1.70
N ALA A 116 3.77 9.29 0.88
CA ALA A 116 4.73 10.33 1.20
C ALA A 116 4.07 11.71 1.38
N ALA A 117 3.12 12.07 0.52
CA ALA A 117 2.37 13.31 0.63
C ALA A 117 1.59 13.39 1.96
N HIS A 118 0.91 12.30 2.35
CA HIS A 118 0.19 12.26 3.62
C HIS A 118 1.12 12.29 4.84
N LEU A 119 2.30 11.68 4.78
CA LEU A 119 3.31 11.79 5.84
C LEU A 119 3.78 13.23 6.04
N LEU A 120 3.88 14.02 4.98
CA LEU A 120 4.24 15.45 5.07
C LEU A 120 3.15 16.29 5.74
N ALA A 121 1.88 15.92 5.58
CA ALA A 121 0.75 16.70 6.09
C ALA A 121 0.27 16.29 7.48
N ASN A 122 0.60 15.08 7.93
CA ASN A 122 0.07 14.49 9.15
C ASN A 122 1.20 14.12 10.12
N GLY A 123 1.13 14.66 11.33
CA GLY A 123 2.16 14.46 12.34
C GLY A 123 1.73 13.59 13.52
N ASP A 124 0.61 12.91 13.42
CA ASP A 124 0.11 12.01 14.47
C ASP A 124 0.60 10.55 14.25
N LEU A 125 0.69 9.81 15.33
CA LEU A 125 1.24 8.46 15.31
C LEU A 125 0.44 7.50 14.41
N GLY A 126 -0.88 7.56 14.45
CA GLY A 126 -1.74 6.68 13.63
C GLY A 126 -1.53 6.92 12.13
N SER A 127 -1.45 8.18 11.71
CA SER A 127 -1.14 8.54 10.31
C SER A 127 0.26 8.12 9.90
N ILE A 128 1.26 8.30 10.78
CA ILE A 128 2.64 7.87 10.51
C ILE A 128 2.70 6.35 10.35
N VAL A 129 2.04 5.58 11.20
CA VAL A 129 1.99 4.12 11.11
C VAL A 129 1.29 3.70 9.82
N LEU A 130 0.14 4.28 9.51
CA LEU A 130 -0.64 3.95 8.31
C LEU A 130 0.15 4.25 7.02
N PHE A 131 0.52 5.49 6.81
CA PHE A 131 1.18 5.90 5.56
C PHE A 131 2.62 5.44 5.47
N GLY A 132 3.33 5.35 6.59
CA GLY A 132 4.67 4.78 6.67
C GLY A 132 4.68 3.30 6.29
N SER A 133 3.71 2.52 6.72
CA SER A 133 3.55 1.11 6.35
C SER A 133 3.29 0.93 4.87
N PHE A 134 2.39 1.71 4.28
CA PHE A 134 2.12 1.68 2.83
C PHE A 134 3.34 2.10 2.01
N LEU A 135 4.07 3.14 2.45
CA LEU A 135 5.28 3.58 1.76
C LEU A 135 6.36 2.51 1.79
N ALA A 136 6.62 1.93 2.97
CA ALA A 136 7.59 0.86 3.13
C ALA A 136 7.24 -0.37 2.28
N TRP A 137 5.98 -0.78 2.29
CA TRP A 137 5.50 -1.89 1.47
C TRP A 137 5.65 -1.61 -0.03
N ALA A 138 5.28 -0.42 -0.50
CA ALA A 138 5.39 -0.07 -1.92
C ALA A 138 6.84 -0.03 -2.40
N VAL A 139 7.77 0.42 -1.55
CA VAL A 139 9.22 0.36 -1.82
C VAL A 139 9.70 -1.09 -1.87
N PHE A 140 9.32 -1.90 -0.89
CA PHE A 140 9.64 -3.33 -0.86
C PHE A 140 9.14 -4.06 -2.12
N ASP A 141 7.89 -3.87 -2.50
CA ASP A 141 7.31 -4.51 -3.68
C ASP A 141 8.03 -4.08 -4.96
N ARG A 142 8.40 -2.80 -5.07
CA ARG A 142 9.18 -2.30 -6.22
C ARG A 142 10.56 -2.96 -6.32
N ILE A 143 11.25 -3.13 -5.20
CA ILE A 143 12.54 -3.81 -5.14
C ILE A 143 12.39 -5.28 -5.54
N SER A 144 11.37 -5.94 -5.00
CA SER A 144 11.06 -7.34 -5.34
C SER A 144 10.75 -7.54 -6.83
N LEU A 145 10.03 -6.60 -7.45
CA LEU A 145 9.77 -6.63 -8.90
C LEU A 145 11.04 -6.46 -9.72
N LYS A 146 11.92 -5.54 -9.33
CA LYS A 146 13.21 -5.31 -10.01
C LYS A 146 14.09 -6.56 -9.95
N SER A 147 14.27 -7.12 -8.78
CA SER A 147 15.06 -8.36 -8.59
C SER A 147 14.55 -9.51 -9.43
N ARG A 148 13.22 -9.69 -9.51
CA ARG A 148 12.60 -10.74 -10.35
C ARG A 148 12.88 -10.55 -11.84
N THR A 149 12.89 -9.32 -12.33
CA THR A 149 13.19 -8.97 -13.72
C THR A 149 14.66 -9.27 -14.07
N GLU A 150 15.59 -8.97 -13.15
CA GLU A 150 17.02 -9.23 -13.34
C GLU A 150 17.33 -10.71 -13.35
N ILE A 151 16.74 -11.51 -12.45
CA ILE A 151 16.88 -12.97 -12.44
C ILE A 151 16.34 -13.59 -13.73
N GLY A 152 15.19 -13.13 -14.23
CA GLY A 152 14.61 -13.61 -15.48
C GLY A 152 15.50 -13.32 -16.71
N ARG A 153 16.26 -12.22 -16.70
CA ARG A 153 17.21 -11.89 -17.78
C ARG A 153 18.50 -12.70 -17.72
N ALA A 154 18.93 -13.10 -16.53
CA ALA A 154 20.14 -13.90 -16.35
C ALA A 154 19.98 -15.37 -16.82
N HIS A 155 18.76 -15.84 -17.05
CA HIS A 155 18.45 -17.20 -17.51
C HIS A 155 18.05 -17.26 -19.01
N VAL A 156 18.18 -16.18 -19.76
CA VAL A 156 17.98 -16.08 -21.21
C VAL A 156 19.31 -15.84 -21.91
#